data_9acc3a025e675b62396e865fc4d236fa
#
_entry.id   9acc3a025e675b62396e865fc4d236fa
#
_cell.length_a   1.000
_cell.length_b   1.000
_cell.length_c   1.000
_cell.angle_alpha   90.00
_cell.angle_beta   90.00
_cell.angle_gamma   90.00
#
_symmetry.space_group_name_H-M   'P 1'
#
loop_
_entity.id
_entity.type
_entity.pdbx_description
1 polymer ?
#
loop_
_entity_poly.entity_id
_entity_poly.type
_entity_poly.pdbx_seq_one_letter_code
_entity_poly.pdbx_strand_id
1 'polypeptide(L)'
;RSGCQMQRNKLMGVVALLLCIGMMIPSVSAQAATTIYNEKTGVEDGYDYALWKNYGDTSMTLNGGGNFSCWWDNIGNALFRKGKTFDCTKTYSQIGNISIDYGCYYQPKGNSYLCVYGWSRNPLVEYYIVDSWGTWRPPGASSKGQITVDGGTYDVYETTRYNQPSIDGDTTFKQYWSVRTSKRTSGTISVTEHFKKWESLGMPMGKLYEVALNVEGYQSSGYADVYKNNLTIGGSTSGGSSSGGNTSGGNSTWNGLTVQCEDMKLGGPYAGKISSPFNGVALYGNNDSCSYTQNFGYGTHDFTLRGCSNNSKMARVDLYVGGQKKGTFYYGGSYPAEYTIKNVTHGLGNQEVKLVVTSDDGTWDGYIDYLTIK
;
A
#
# COMPACT_ATOMS: atom_id res chain seq x y z
N ARG A 1 46.37 7.16 86.67
CA ARG A 1 45.54 8.15 85.92
C ARG A 1 45.32 7.57 84.54
N SER A 2 44.11 7.20 84.33
CA SER A 2 43.47 6.49 83.25
C SER A 2 43.69 7.12 81.86
N GLY A 3 44.05 6.30 80.91
CA GLY A 3 44.04 6.63 79.51
C GLY A 3 43.38 5.50 78.72
N CYS A 4 42.21 5.74 78.28
CA CYS A 4 41.39 4.85 77.51
C CYS A 4 41.94 4.70 76.10
N GLN A 5 42.33 3.48 75.70
CA GLN A 5 42.69 3.20 74.29
C GLN A 5 41.43 2.84 73.50
N MET A 6 41.13 3.61 72.54
CA MET A 6 40.04 3.41 71.61
C MET A 6 40.55 2.57 70.46
N GLN A 7 40.09 1.34 70.36
CA GLN A 7 40.33 0.46 69.16
C GLN A 7 39.59 1.01 67.93
N ARG A 8 40.33 1.23 66.88
CA ARG A 8 39.81 1.55 65.54
C ARG A 8 39.48 0.25 64.81
N ASN A 9 38.22 -0.07 64.69
CA ASN A 9 37.76 -1.10 63.78
C ASN A 9 37.85 -0.57 62.35
N LYS A 10 38.61 -1.24 61.49
CA LYS A 10 38.66 -1.02 60.05
C LYS A 10 37.42 -1.69 59.45
N LEU A 11 36.49 -0.91 59.00
CA LEU A 11 35.37 -1.34 58.15
C LEU A 11 35.90 -1.42 56.72
N MET A 12 36.04 -2.62 56.17
CA MET A 12 36.32 -2.86 54.76
C MET A 12 35.05 -2.56 53.98
N GLY A 13 35.01 -1.43 53.27
CA GLY A 13 33.94 -1.10 52.32
C GLY A 13 34.14 -1.90 51.03
N VAL A 14 33.21 -2.80 50.76
CA VAL A 14 33.10 -3.44 49.44
C VAL A 14 32.47 -2.42 48.51
N VAL A 15 33.24 -1.88 47.58
CA VAL A 15 32.74 -1.05 46.50
C VAL A 15 32.16 -1.98 45.43
N ALA A 16 30.85 -2.11 45.39
CA ALA A 16 30.16 -2.77 44.30
C ALA A 16 30.20 -1.86 43.07
N LEU A 17 31.02 -2.21 42.10
CA LEU A 17 31.08 -1.53 40.79
C LEU A 17 29.86 -2.01 39.98
N LEU A 18 28.77 -1.20 39.94
CA LEU A 18 27.67 -1.38 39.02
C LEU A 18 28.17 -1.03 37.61
N LEU A 19 28.47 -2.04 36.81
CA LEU A 19 28.64 -1.90 35.37
C LEU A 19 27.27 -1.61 34.77
N CYS A 20 26.92 -0.35 34.53
CA CYS A 20 25.84 0.04 33.63
C CYS A 20 26.27 -0.27 32.20
N ILE A 21 25.92 -1.48 31.70
CA ILE A 21 25.97 -1.78 30.29
C ILE A 21 24.82 -0.96 29.68
N GLY A 22 25.13 0.24 29.20
CA GLY A 22 24.24 1.02 28.36
C GLY A 22 24.03 0.25 27.06
N MET A 23 22.91 -0.46 26.93
CA MET A 23 22.45 -0.89 25.62
C MET A 23 22.21 0.37 24.78
N MET A 24 23.14 0.69 23.91
CA MET A 24 22.88 1.61 22.81
C MET A 24 21.85 0.92 21.92
N ILE A 25 20.59 1.25 22.14
CA ILE A 25 19.54 0.98 21.16
C ILE A 25 19.89 1.90 19.99
N PRO A 26 20.21 1.38 18.79
CA PRO A 26 20.37 2.24 17.64
C PRO A 26 19.06 2.98 17.45
N SER A 27 19.05 4.27 17.66
CA SER A 27 17.96 5.14 17.25
C SER A 27 17.90 5.03 15.72
N VAL A 28 16.94 4.25 15.20
CA VAL A 28 16.57 4.35 13.79
C VAL A 28 15.99 5.75 13.64
N SER A 29 16.81 6.67 13.22
CA SER A 29 16.33 7.98 12.80
C SER A 29 15.40 7.72 11.63
N ALA A 30 14.11 8.03 11.79
CA ALA A 30 13.19 8.09 10.66
C ALA A 30 13.82 9.05 9.65
N GLN A 31 14.28 8.50 8.53
CA GLN A 31 14.84 9.33 7.46
C GLN A 31 13.73 10.25 6.99
N ALA A 32 13.96 11.55 7.02
CA ALA A 32 13.00 12.54 6.56
C ALA A 32 12.62 12.21 5.11
N ALA A 33 11.32 12.17 4.82
CA ALA A 33 10.82 11.89 3.49
C ALA A 33 11.43 12.88 2.48
N THR A 34 11.96 12.35 1.37
CA THR A 34 12.56 13.17 0.31
C THR A 34 11.47 13.69 -0.61
N THR A 35 11.44 15.02 -0.81
CA THR A 35 10.54 15.66 -1.78
C THR A 35 11.33 16.13 -3.00
N ILE A 36 10.81 15.82 -4.19
CA ILE A 36 11.35 16.25 -5.48
C ILE A 36 10.34 17.14 -6.21
N TYR A 37 10.82 18.16 -6.91
CA TYR A 37 9.97 19.20 -7.52
C TYR A 37 10.06 19.24 -9.04
N ASN A 38 11.09 18.64 -9.62
CA ASN A 38 11.33 18.63 -11.06
C ASN A 38 11.57 17.21 -11.54
N GLU A 39 11.66 17.04 -12.85
CA GLU A 39 11.94 15.74 -13.47
C GLU A 39 13.10 15.04 -12.79
N LYS A 40 12.84 13.83 -12.34
CA LYS A 40 13.83 13.00 -11.68
C LYS A 40 13.40 11.52 -11.71
N THR A 41 14.38 10.66 -11.90
CA THR A 41 14.26 9.22 -11.72
C THR A 41 15.21 8.76 -10.63
N GLY A 42 14.92 7.63 -10.02
CA GLY A 42 15.79 7.01 -9.02
C GLY A 42 15.18 5.75 -8.45
N VAL A 43 15.77 5.28 -7.35
CA VAL A 43 15.33 4.09 -6.63
C VAL A 43 15.17 4.43 -5.15
N GLU A 44 14.05 3.98 -4.56
CA GLU A 44 13.82 4.00 -3.12
C GLU A 44 13.30 2.62 -2.68
N ASP A 45 13.99 2.01 -1.72
CA ASP A 45 13.61 0.70 -1.14
C ASP A 45 13.30 -0.39 -2.20
N GLY A 46 14.07 -0.40 -3.29
CA GLY A 46 13.90 -1.36 -4.38
C GLY A 46 12.80 -1.01 -5.39
N TYR A 47 12.10 0.10 -5.25
CA TYR A 47 11.16 0.65 -6.22
C TYR A 47 11.82 1.71 -7.08
N ASP A 48 11.69 1.57 -8.39
CA ASP A 48 12.04 2.64 -9.33
C ASP A 48 10.97 3.72 -9.27
N TYR A 49 11.38 4.99 -9.13
CA TYR A 49 10.47 6.12 -9.16
C TYR A 49 10.78 7.08 -10.31
N ALA A 50 9.76 7.76 -10.78
CA ALA A 50 9.91 8.83 -11.75
C ALA A 50 8.88 9.95 -11.51
N LEU A 51 9.36 11.18 -11.57
CA LEU A 51 8.59 12.38 -11.83
C LEU A 51 8.97 12.86 -13.22
N TRP A 52 7.98 12.93 -14.12
CA TRP A 52 8.12 13.53 -15.44
C TRP A 52 7.10 14.64 -15.61
N LYS A 53 7.48 15.73 -16.25
CA LYS A 53 6.56 16.81 -16.64
C LYS A 53 7.08 17.57 -17.86
N ASN A 54 6.19 18.22 -18.56
CA ASN A 54 6.60 19.17 -19.60
C ASN A 54 6.72 20.61 -19.07
N TYR A 55 5.75 21.09 -18.26
CA TYR A 55 5.81 22.38 -17.57
C TYR A 55 4.83 22.43 -16.38
N GLY A 56 4.95 23.48 -15.57
CA GLY A 56 4.09 23.75 -14.42
C GLY A 56 4.70 23.32 -13.09
N ASP A 57 3.96 23.44 -12.01
CA ASP A 57 4.43 23.21 -10.67
C ASP A 57 4.08 21.80 -10.19
N THR A 58 5.07 21.12 -9.66
CA THR A 58 4.95 19.74 -9.18
C THR A 58 5.71 19.53 -7.89
N SER A 59 5.25 18.59 -7.06
CA SER A 59 6.05 17.96 -6.02
C SER A 59 5.71 16.49 -5.91
N MET A 60 6.71 15.67 -5.63
CA MET A 60 6.58 14.26 -5.32
C MET A 60 7.37 13.95 -4.07
N THR A 61 6.71 13.46 -3.03
CA THR A 61 7.35 13.07 -1.77
C THR A 61 7.45 11.55 -1.73
N LEU A 62 8.66 11.06 -1.53
CA LEU A 62 8.97 9.64 -1.44
C LEU A 62 8.75 9.19 0.00
N ASN A 63 7.80 8.28 0.22
CA ASN A 63 7.31 7.88 1.54
C ASN A 63 7.72 6.45 1.95
N GLY A 64 8.77 5.92 1.32
CA GLY A 64 9.28 4.56 1.56
C GLY A 64 8.58 3.49 0.71
N GLY A 65 9.31 2.46 0.31
CA GLY A 65 8.82 1.39 -0.55
C GLY A 65 8.19 1.93 -1.82
N GLY A 66 7.00 1.43 -2.16
CA GLY A 66 6.20 1.91 -3.29
C GLY A 66 5.39 3.18 -3.01
N ASN A 67 5.38 3.69 -1.79
CA ASN A 67 4.51 4.78 -1.36
C ASN A 67 5.06 6.15 -1.77
N PHE A 68 4.16 7.04 -2.18
CA PHE A 68 4.48 8.42 -2.48
C PHE A 68 3.25 9.31 -2.39
N SER A 69 3.45 10.59 -2.15
CA SER A 69 2.43 11.62 -2.36
C SER A 69 2.87 12.58 -3.46
N CYS A 70 1.93 13.19 -4.14
CA CYS A 70 2.23 14.15 -5.19
C CYS A 70 1.20 15.27 -5.23
N TRP A 71 1.67 16.40 -5.70
CA TRP A 71 0.88 17.58 -5.94
C TRP A 71 1.28 18.19 -7.29
N TRP A 72 0.30 18.71 -8.00
CA TRP A 72 0.54 19.40 -9.27
C TRP A 72 -0.40 20.60 -9.41
N ASP A 73 0.09 21.63 -10.03
CA ASP A 73 -0.68 22.85 -10.31
C ASP A 73 -0.25 23.46 -11.63
N ASN A 74 -1.25 23.93 -12.41
CA ASN A 74 -1.04 24.57 -13.71
C ASN A 74 -0.05 23.82 -14.62
N ILE A 75 -0.08 22.48 -14.58
CA ILE A 75 0.79 21.65 -15.40
C ILE A 75 0.24 21.48 -16.82
N GLY A 76 1.12 21.25 -17.77
CA GLY A 76 0.72 20.75 -19.08
C GLY A 76 0.42 19.26 -19.02
N ASN A 77 1.42 18.47 -18.70
CA ASN A 77 1.30 17.05 -18.43
C ASN A 77 2.36 16.64 -17.39
N ALA A 78 1.99 15.86 -16.41
CA ALA A 78 2.90 15.34 -15.39
C ALA A 78 2.50 13.92 -15.00
N LEU A 79 3.52 13.07 -14.79
CA LEU A 79 3.39 11.69 -14.33
C LEU A 79 4.24 11.50 -13.07
N PHE A 80 3.61 10.93 -12.04
CA PHE A 80 4.24 10.58 -10.76
C PHE A 80 4.07 9.08 -10.57
N ARG A 81 5.17 8.33 -10.53
CA ARG A 81 5.06 6.86 -10.49
C ARG A 81 6.15 6.17 -9.71
N LYS A 82 5.80 5.03 -9.14
CA LYS A 82 6.72 4.06 -8.55
C LYS A 82 6.37 2.64 -8.96
N GLY A 83 7.38 1.85 -9.28
CA GLY A 83 7.23 0.46 -9.67
C GLY A 83 8.55 -0.20 -10.02
N LYS A 84 8.61 -0.83 -11.20
CA LYS A 84 9.79 -1.55 -11.67
C LYS A 84 10.07 -1.24 -13.14
N THR A 85 11.34 -0.95 -13.42
CA THR A 85 11.89 -0.87 -14.79
C THR A 85 12.58 -2.18 -15.12
N PHE A 86 12.36 -2.66 -16.32
CA PHE A 86 12.96 -3.89 -16.87
C PHE A 86 13.92 -3.56 -18.01
N ASP A 87 14.74 -4.54 -18.39
CA ASP A 87 15.79 -4.40 -19.42
C ASP A 87 15.32 -4.65 -20.86
N CYS A 88 14.01 -4.83 -21.08
CA CYS A 88 13.43 -5.18 -22.38
C CYS A 88 13.95 -6.48 -23.01
N THR A 89 14.39 -7.44 -22.22
CA THR A 89 14.84 -8.76 -22.71
C THR A 89 13.74 -9.81 -22.63
N LYS A 90 12.72 -9.60 -21.79
CA LYS A 90 11.67 -10.58 -21.48
C LYS A 90 10.27 -10.03 -21.72
N THR A 91 9.39 -10.89 -22.22
CA THR A 91 7.93 -10.65 -22.22
C THR A 91 7.37 -10.83 -20.81
N TYR A 92 6.15 -10.35 -20.58
CA TYR A 92 5.49 -10.53 -19.28
C TYR A 92 5.31 -12.03 -18.93
N SER A 93 5.09 -12.89 -19.91
CA SER A 93 4.97 -14.34 -19.70
C SER A 93 6.28 -14.99 -19.22
N GLN A 94 7.42 -14.44 -19.62
CA GLN A 94 8.75 -14.88 -19.17
C GLN A 94 9.13 -14.30 -17.81
N ILE A 95 8.60 -13.12 -17.46
CA ILE A 95 8.81 -12.45 -16.17
C ILE A 95 7.99 -13.14 -15.06
N GLY A 96 6.79 -13.57 -15.38
CA GLY A 96 5.85 -14.17 -14.45
C GLY A 96 4.69 -13.25 -14.13
N ASN A 97 3.86 -13.68 -13.17
CA ASN A 97 2.66 -12.93 -12.79
C ASN A 97 3.03 -11.59 -12.17
N ILE A 98 2.32 -10.53 -12.57
CA ILE A 98 2.49 -9.17 -12.07
C ILE A 98 1.16 -8.69 -11.49
N SER A 99 1.19 -8.21 -10.26
CA SER A 99 0.05 -7.57 -9.61
C SER A 99 0.49 -6.41 -8.74
N ILE A 100 -0.38 -5.44 -8.55
CA ILE A 100 -0.19 -4.31 -7.64
C ILE A 100 -1.36 -4.24 -6.69
N ASP A 101 -1.08 -4.32 -5.38
CA ASP A 101 -2.03 -4.06 -4.32
C ASP A 101 -1.81 -2.63 -3.82
N TYR A 102 -2.80 -1.76 -4.04
CA TYR A 102 -2.62 -0.32 -3.82
C TYR A 102 -3.77 0.32 -3.05
N GLY A 103 -3.48 1.50 -2.51
CA GLY A 103 -4.46 2.41 -1.95
C GLY A 103 -3.99 3.85 -2.12
N CYS A 104 -4.92 4.72 -2.52
CA CYS A 104 -4.63 6.11 -2.84
C CYS A 104 -5.75 7.03 -2.33
N TYR A 105 -5.36 8.08 -1.60
CA TYR A 105 -6.22 9.24 -1.40
C TYR A 105 -6.04 10.15 -2.62
N TYR A 106 -7.05 10.18 -3.49
CA TYR A 106 -6.95 10.76 -4.81
C TYR A 106 -7.87 11.97 -4.97
N GLN A 107 -7.30 13.16 -5.18
CA GLN A 107 -7.97 14.46 -5.21
C GLN A 107 -7.62 15.25 -6.48
N PRO A 108 -8.03 14.79 -7.66
CA PRO A 108 -7.80 15.54 -8.89
C PRO A 108 -8.74 16.74 -9.01
N LYS A 109 -8.22 17.83 -9.58
CA LYS A 109 -8.98 19.01 -10.00
C LYS A 109 -8.79 19.19 -11.50
N GLY A 110 -9.67 18.60 -12.30
CA GLY A 110 -9.56 18.57 -13.75
C GLY A 110 -9.18 17.18 -14.28
N ASN A 111 -8.53 17.12 -15.44
CA ASN A 111 -8.16 15.87 -16.10
C ASN A 111 -6.97 15.20 -15.43
N SER A 112 -7.16 13.94 -15.03
CA SER A 112 -6.15 13.15 -14.31
C SER A 112 -6.48 11.67 -14.40
N TYR A 113 -5.47 10.80 -14.26
CA TYR A 113 -5.61 9.34 -14.18
C TYR A 113 -4.92 8.79 -12.95
N LEU A 114 -5.56 7.83 -12.30
CA LEU A 114 -4.96 6.92 -11.32
C LEU A 114 -4.94 5.53 -11.95
N CYS A 115 -3.75 5.00 -12.21
CA CYS A 115 -3.60 3.84 -13.08
C CYS A 115 -2.33 3.04 -12.80
N VAL A 116 -2.28 1.80 -13.30
CA VAL A 116 -1.03 1.15 -13.62
C VAL A 116 -0.60 1.64 -15.00
N TYR A 117 0.68 1.95 -15.13
CA TYR A 117 1.29 2.55 -16.31
C TYR A 117 2.61 1.86 -16.64
N GLY A 118 2.92 1.81 -17.90
CA GLY A 118 4.22 1.36 -18.35
C GLY A 118 4.36 1.29 -19.86
N TRP A 119 5.43 0.64 -20.27
CA TRP A 119 5.84 0.50 -21.66
C TRP A 119 6.30 -0.92 -21.99
N SER A 120 6.19 -1.28 -23.26
CA SER A 120 6.87 -2.43 -23.85
C SER A 120 7.58 -2.01 -25.14
N ARG A 121 8.55 -2.82 -25.59
CA ARG A 121 9.22 -2.68 -26.91
C ARG A 121 9.00 -3.92 -27.74
N ASN A 122 8.94 -3.73 -29.07
CA ASN A 122 8.72 -4.79 -30.06
C ASN A 122 7.43 -5.59 -29.82
N PRO A 123 6.25 -4.93 -29.94
CA PRO A 123 6.03 -3.56 -30.39
C PRO A 123 6.23 -2.51 -29.28
N LEU A 124 6.48 -1.26 -29.68
CA LEU A 124 6.52 -0.13 -28.79
C LEU A 124 5.08 0.26 -28.42
N VAL A 125 4.74 0.05 -27.15
CA VAL A 125 3.40 0.30 -26.60
C VAL A 125 3.52 1.03 -25.27
N GLU A 126 2.78 2.11 -25.14
CA GLU A 126 2.45 2.73 -23.86
C GLU A 126 1.15 2.14 -23.35
N TYR A 127 1.04 1.72 -22.09
CA TYR A 127 -0.18 1.10 -21.59
C TYR A 127 -0.67 1.70 -20.28
N TYR A 128 -1.99 1.64 -20.11
CA TYR A 128 -2.73 2.14 -18.97
C TYR A 128 -3.76 1.12 -18.48
N ILE A 129 -3.77 0.85 -17.19
CA ILE A 129 -4.88 0.17 -16.51
C ILE A 129 -5.46 1.17 -15.53
N VAL A 130 -6.58 1.78 -15.88
CA VAL A 130 -7.13 2.96 -15.20
C VAL A 130 -8.22 2.55 -14.23
N ASP A 131 -8.00 2.83 -12.95
CA ASP A 131 -8.95 2.55 -11.88
C ASP A 131 -9.79 3.78 -11.49
N SER A 132 -9.22 4.98 -11.64
CA SER A 132 -9.94 6.23 -11.40
C SER A 132 -9.42 7.35 -12.28
N TRP A 133 -10.21 8.40 -12.43
CA TRP A 133 -9.91 9.57 -13.26
C TRP A 133 -10.56 10.83 -12.69
N GLY A 134 -10.11 11.98 -13.17
CA GLY A 134 -10.69 13.27 -12.81
C GLY A 134 -11.99 13.58 -13.57
N THR A 135 -11.98 14.65 -14.33
CA THR A 135 -13.18 15.15 -15.05
C THR A 135 -13.46 14.44 -16.37
N TRP A 136 -12.51 13.71 -16.92
CA TRP A 136 -12.66 13.02 -18.20
C TRP A 136 -12.20 11.57 -18.11
N ARG A 137 -13.09 10.65 -18.56
CA ARG A 137 -12.77 9.21 -18.61
C ARG A 137 -12.03 8.91 -19.91
N PRO A 138 -10.75 8.46 -19.84
CA PRO A 138 -9.99 8.16 -21.05
C PRO A 138 -10.47 6.90 -21.76
N PRO A 139 -10.02 6.63 -23.01
CA PRO A 139 -9.25 7.51 -23.90
C PRO A 139 -10.12 8.23 -24.93
N GLY A 140 -11.45 8.09 -24.92
CA GLY A 140 -12.34 8.68 -25.90
C GLY A 140 -12.36 7.95 -27.25
N ALA A 141 -12.18 6.62 -27.25
CA ALA A 141 -12.20 5.74 -28.42
C ALA A 141 -13.31 4.71 -28.31
N SER A 142 -13.54 3.95 -29.39
CA SER A 142 -14.47 2.82 -29.36
C SER A 142 -13.84 1.63 -28.64
N SER A 143 -14.61 0.96 -27.75
CA SER A 143 -14.15 -0.21 -27.03
C SER A 143 -13.90 -1.39 -27.97
N LYS A 144 -12.81 -2.12 -27.75
CA LYS A 144 -12.49 -3.38 -28.43
C LYS A 144 -13.01 -4.60 -27.67
N GLY A 145 -13.48 -4.45 -26.46
CA GLY A 145 -13.95 -5.53 -25.60
C GLY A 145 -13.93 -5.11 -24.14
N GLN A 146 -14.17 -6.07 -23.27
CA GLN A 146 -14.20 -5.89 -21.83
C GLN A 146 -13.45 -7.01 -21.12
N ILE A 147 -12.92 -6.69 -19.94
CA ILE A 147 -12.40 -7.66 -18.98
C ILE A 147 -13.06 -7.44 -17.63
N THR A 148 -13.56 -8.52 -17.01
CA THR A 148 -14.04 -8.53 -15.62
C THR A 148 -13.00 -9.22 -14.77
N VAL A 149 -12.37 -8.45 -13.88
CA VAL A 149 -11.25 -8.91 -13.03
C VAL A 149 -11.17 -8.02 -11.80
N ASP A 150 -10.64 -8.55 -10.70
CA ASP A 150 -10.42 -7.78 -9.46
C ASP A 150 -11.68 -7.04 -8.96
N GLY A 151 -12.85 -7.69 -9.08
CA GLY A 151 -14.11 -7.15 -8.60
C GLY A 151 -14.71 -6.02 -9.44
N GLY A 152 -14.29 -5.84 -10.68
CA GLY A 152 -14.83 -4.81 -11.58
C GLY A 152 -14.71 -5.16 -13.04
N THR A 153 -15.37 -4.35 -13.87
CA THR A 153 -15.32 -4.45 -15.32
C THR A 153 -14.53 -3.29 -15.88
N TYR A 154 -13.66 -3.59 -16.86
CA TYR A 154 -12.86 -2.60 -17.60
C TYR A 154 -13.20 -2.69 -19.07
N ASP A 155 -13.48 -1.54 -19.69
CA ASP A 155 -13.52 -1.43 -21.15
C ASP A 155 -12.08 -1.38 -21.69
N VAL A 156 -11.82 -2.09 -22.79
CA VAL A 156 -10.51 -2.18 -23.42
C VAL A 156 -10.49 -1.32 -24.68
N TYR A 157 -9.42 -0.52 -24.84
CA TYR A 157 -9.26 0.38 -25.97
C TYR A 157 -7.84 0.29 -26.55
N GLU A 158 -7.72 0.64 -27.82
CA GLU A 158 -6.46 0.86 -28.51
C GLU A 158 -6.48 2.23 -29.19
N THR A 159 -5.47 3.05 -28.96
CA THR A 159 -5.27 4.34 -29.61
C THR A 159 -3.87 4.40 -30.23
N THR A 160 -3.64 5.39 -31.08
CA THR A 160 -2.33 5.62 -31.69
C THR A 160 -1.89 7.04 -31.41
N ARG A 161 -0.65 7.21 -30.95
CA ARG A 161 0.03 8.50 -30.81
C ARG A 161 0.95 8.69 -32.00
N TYR A 162 0.88 9.84 -32.64
CA TYR A 162 1.67 10.14 -33.82
C TYR A 162 2.73 11.18 -33.47
N ASN A 163 4.00 10.83 -33.66
CA ASN A 163 5.15 11.68 -33.42
C ASN A 163 5.10 12.38 -32.05
N GLN A 164 4.93 11.58 -30.99
CA GLN A 164 4.82 12.03 -29.60
C GLN A 164 5.99 11.48 -28.76
N PRO A 165 6.31 12.10 -27.63
CA PRO A 165 7.34 11.61 -26.70
C PRO A 165 7.09 10.17 -26.26
N SER A 166 8.17 9.38 -26.32
CA SER A 166 8.18 7.97 -25.89
C SER A 166 9.50 7.62 -25.20
N ILE A 167 9.63 6.38 -24.76
CA ILE A 167 10.90 5.84 -24.26
C ILE A 167 11.98 5.70 -25.36
N ASP A 168 11.61 5.84 -26.62
CA ASP A 168 12.50 5.80 -27.79
C ASP A 168 12.55 7.16 -28.53
N GLY A 169 12.29 8.26 -27.81
CA GLY A 169 12.19 9.60 -28.39
C GLY A 169 10.84 9.85 -29.03
N ASP A 170 10.73 10.94 -29.79
CA ASP A 170 9.49 11.29 -30.51
C ASP A 170 9.25 10.32 -31.66
N THR A 171 8.17 9.55 -31.57
CA THR A 171 7.82 8.54 -32.55
C THR A 171 6.33 8.22 -32.53
N THR A 172 5.90 7.35 -33.43
CA THR A 172 4.53 6.86 -33.49
C THR A 172 4.44 5.52 -32.76
N PHE A 173 3.47 5.38 -31.87
CA PHE A 173 3.27 4.18 -31.07
C PHE A 173 1.81 3.95 -30.72
N LYS A 174 1.49 2.71 -30.35
CA LYS A 174 0.18 2.31 -29.84
C LYS A 174 0.08 2.59 -28.34
N GLN A 175 -1.14 2.94 -27.91
CA GLN A 175 -1.52 2.95 -26.50
C GLN A 175 -2.58 1.87 -26.28
N TYR A 176 -2.39 1.05 -25.25
CA TYR A 176 -3.37 0.07 -24.80
C TYR A 176 -3.99 0.53 -23.49
N TRP A 177 -5.29 0.37 -23.38
CA TRP A 177 -6.07 0.87 -22.27
C TRP A 177 -7.00 -0.21 -21.74
N SER A 178 -7.02 -0.39 -20.42
CA SER A 178 -8.14 -0.96 -19.69
C SER A 178 -8.67 0.11 -18.75
N VAL A 179 -9.93 0.51 -18.88
CA VAL A 179 -10.51 1.59 -18.10
C VAL A 179 -11.71 1.08 -17.33
N ARG A 180 -11.67 1.18 -16.01
CA ARG A 180 -12.78 0.73 -15.16
C ARG A 180 -14.08 1.41 -15.54
N THR A 181 -15.20 0.70 -15.44
CA THR A 181 -16.55 1.25 -15.67
C THR A 181 -17.05 2.05 -14.47
N SER A 182 -16.52 1.77 -13.28
CA SER A 182 -16.75 2.56 -12.06
C SER A 182 -15.43 2.85 -11.36
N LYS A 183 -15.27 4.06 -10.84
CA LYS A 183 -14.04 4.50 -10.17
C LYS A 183 -13.80 3.73 -8.88
N ARG A 184 -12.52 3.43 -8.60
CA ARG A 184 -12.04 3.01 -7.29
C ARG A 184 -10.64 3.59 -7.04
N THR A 185 -10.24 3.69 -5.79
CA THR A 185 -8.95 4.23 -5.39
C THR A 185 -8.13 3.28 -4.52
N SER A 186 -8.57 2.03 -4.42
CA SER A 186 -7.84 0.98 -3.70
C SER A 186 -8.24 -0.41 -4.20
N GLY A 187 -7.37 -1.37 -4.02
CA GLY A 187 -7.58 -2.78 -4.35
C GLY A 187 -6.36 -3.39 -5.03
N THR A 188 -6.52 -4.61 -5.51
CA THR A 188 -5.50 -5.30 -6.31
C THR A 188 -5.78 -5.12 -7.79
N ILE A 189 -4.75 -4.79 -8.56
CA ILE A 189 -4.76 -4.82 -10.02
C ILE A 189 -3.92 -6.01 -10.48
N SER A 190 -4.57 -6.99 -11.09
CA SER A 190 -3.93 -8.17 -11.69
C SER A 190 -3.43 -7.83 -13.08
N VAL A 191 -2.25 -7.20 -13.14
CA VAL A 191 -1.68 -6.61 -14.37
C VAL A 191 -1.56 -7.62 -15.49
N THR A 192 -1.05 -8.81 -15.20
CA THR A 192 -0.88 -9.88 -16.19
C THR A 192 -2.19 -10.30 -16.85
N GLU A 193 -3.31 -10.28 -16.13
CA GLU A 193 -4.61 -10.63 -16.71
C GLU A 193 -5.06 -9.60 -17.76
N HIS A 194 -4.73 -8.32 -17.58
CA HIS A 194 -4.98 -7.29 -18.59
C HIS A 194 -4.12 -7.51 -19.83
N PHE A 195 -2.84 -7.84 -19.69
CA PHE A 195 -1.97 -8.14 -20.81
C PHE A 195 -2.48 -9.33 -21.62
N LYS A 196 -2.88 -10.42 -20.96
CA LYS A 196 -3.50 -11.59 -21.61
C LYS A 196 -4.77 -11.21 -22.37
N LYS A 197 -5.62 -10.38 -21.76
CA LYS A 197 -6.86 -9.92 -22.41
C LYS A 197 -6.55 -9.08 -23.66
N TRP A 198 -5.60 -8.14 -23.58
CA TRP A 198 -5.20 -7.35 -24.75
C TRP A 198 -4.70 -8.22 -25.89
N GLU A 199 -3.84 -9.19 -25.60
CA GLU A 199 -3.37 -10.13 -26.63
C GLU A 199 -4.51 -10.93 -27.25
N SER A 200 -5.49 -11.37 -26.46
CA SER A 200 -6.69 -12.07 -26.97
C SER A 200 -7.55 -11.20 -27.91
N LEU A 201 -7.41 -9.89 -27.82
CA LEU A 201 -8.11 -8.90 -28.67
C LEU A 201 -7.25 -8.41 -29.85
N GLY A 202 -6.12 -9.07 -30.12
CA GLY A 202 -5.21 -8.71 -31.20
C GLY A 202 -4.34 -7.49 -30.89
N MET A 203 -4.08 -7.22 -29.61
CA MET A 203 -3.25 -6.14 -29.10
C MET A 203 -1.98 -6.76 -28.47
N PRO A 204 -0.95 -7.11 -29.26
CA PRO A 204 0.21 -7.84 -28.74
C PRO A 204 1.08 -6.98 -27.84
N MET A 205 1.55 -7.58 -26.74
CA MET A 205 2.57 -7.02 -25.86
C MET A 205 3.97 -7.45 -26.33
N GLY A 206 4.93 -6.55 -26.19
CA GLY A 206 6.33 -6.82 -26.48
C GLY A 206 7.15 -7.17 -25.26
N LYS A 207 8.45 -6.88 -25.32
CA LYS A 207 9.37 -6.97 -24.19
C LYS A 207 9.06 -5.87 -23.20
N LEU A 208 8.86 -6.23 -21.93
CA LEU A 208 8.41 -5.28 -20.91
C LEU A 208 9.53 -4.33 -20.52
N TYR A 209 9.22 -3.04 -20.48
CA TYR A 209 10.12 -1.99 -20.05
C TYR A 209 9.76 -1.46 -18.65
N GLU A 210 8.48 -1.23 -18.35
CA GLU A 210 8.07 -0.63 -17.08
C GLU A 210 6.69 -1.13 -16.67
N VAL A 211 6.55 -1.29 -15.36
CA VAL A 211 5.27 -1.47 -14.66
C VAL A 211 5.30 -0.59 -13.40
N ALA A 212 4.37 0.35 -13.28
CA ALA A 212 4.33 1.25 -12.12
C ALA A 212 2.89 1.66 -11.77
N LEU A 213 2.62 1.92 -10.51
CA LEU A 213 1.46 2.70 -10.11
C LEU A 213 1.73 4.16 -10.39
N ASN A 214 0.81 4.82 -11.08
CA ASN A 214 0.98 6.14 -11.64
C ASN A 214 -0.21 7.05 -11.34
N VAL A 215 0.11 8.29 -11.01
CA VAL A 215 -0.82 9.41 -10.99
C VAL A 215 -0.40 10.35 -12.11
N GLU A 216 -1.32 10.62 -13.02
CA GLU A 216 -1.09 11.52 -14.14
C GLU A 216 -2.04 12.70 -14.08
N GLY A 217 -1.53 13.90 -14.33
CA GLY A 217 -2.30 15.11 -14.54
C GLY A 217 -2.10 15.65 -15.94
N TYR A 218 -3.15 16.19 -16.55
CA TYR A 218 -3.12 16.82 -17.86
C TYR A 218 -3.91 18.13 -17.84
N GLN A 219 -3.22 19.26 -18.07
CA GLN A 219 -3.79 20.60 -18.04
C GLN A 219 -4.73 20.81 -16.84
N SER A 220 -4.23 20.50 -15.66
CA SER A 220 -5.00 20.42 -14.43
C SER A 220 -4.18 20.70 -13.19
N SER A 221 -4.82 20.63 -12.06
CA SER A 221 -4.23 20.68 -10.72
C SER A 221 -4.73 19.47 -9.90
N GLY A 222 -4.07 19.15 -8.80
CA GLY A 222 -4.54 18.09 -7.91
C GLY A 222 -3.51 17.65 -6.88
N TYR A 223 -3.95 16.67 -6.11
CA TYR A 223 -3.15 16.01 -5.08
C TYR A 223 -3.49 14.52 -5.03
N ALA A 224 -2.50 13.70 -4.73
CA ALA A 224 -2.69 12.30 -4.43
C ALA A 224 -1.73 11.84 -3.35
N ASP A 225 -2.20 10.97 -2.47
CA ASP A 225 -1.38 10.24 -1.50
C ASP A 225 -1.54 8.74 -1.75
N VAL A 226 -0.54 8.16 -2.42
CA VAL A 226 -0.41 6.71 -2.59
C VAL A 226 0.19 6.15 -1.31
N TYR A 227 -0.68 5.84 -0.38
CA TYR A 227 -0.31 5.34 0.94
C TYR A 227 -0.01 3.83 0.95
N LYS A 228 -0.31 3.14 -0.13
CA LYS A 228 -0.03 1.73 -0.34
C LYS A 228 0.26 1.47 -1.82
N ASN A 229 1.36 0.82 -2.10
CA ASN A 229 1.74 0.37 -3.44
C ASN A 229 2.68 -0.83 -3.32
N ASN A 230 2.11 -2.03 -3.37
CA ASN A 230 2.83 -3.29 -3.23
C ASN A 230 2.82 -4.01 -4.58
N LEU A 231 3.94 -3.91 -5.29
CA LEU A 231 4.18 -4.61 -6.54
C LEU A 231 4.69 -6.02 -6.27
N THR A 232 4.03 -7.02 -6.84
CA THR A 232 4.45 -8.43 -6.81
C THR A 232 4.76 -8.90 -8.21
N ILE A 233 5.93 -9.54 -8.38
CA ILE A 233 6.41 -10.07 -9.66
C ILE A 233 6.82 -11.53 -9.46
N GLY A 234 6.34 -12.42 -10.34
CA GLY A 234 6.74 -13.83 -10.38
C GLY A 234 6.04 -14.74 -9.37
N GLY A 235 5.00 -14.25 -8.67
CA GLY A 235 4.15 -15.09 -7.81
C GLY A 235 3.30 -16.05 -8.66
N SER A 236 3.14 -17.31 -8.21
CA SER A 236 2.22 -18.25 -8.85
C SER A 236 0.79 -17.77 -8.63
N THR A 237 0.05 -17.49 -9.71
CA THR A 237 -1.41 -17.35 -9.66
C THR A 237 -2.03 -18.74 -9.46
N SER A 238 -2.43 -19.06 -8.26
CA SER A 238 -3.44 -20.11 -8.06
C SER A 238 -4.80 -19.54 -8.46
N GLY A 239 -5.11 -19.62 -9.74
CA GLY A 239 -6.47 -19.49 -10.23
C GLY A 239 -7.25 -20.69 -9.74
N GLY A 240 -8.11 -20.48 -8.75
CA GLY A 240 -8.98 -21.51 -8.24
C GLY A 240 -10.00 -21.93 -9.28
N SER A 241 -9.87 -23.14 -9.80
CA SER A 241 -10.98 -23.95 -10.32
C SER A 241 -11.09 -25.17 -9.46
N SER A 242 -12.21 -25.31 -8.80
CA SER A 242 -12.57 -26.43 -7.99
C SER A 242 -12.70 -27.70 -8.83
N SER A 243 -12.00 -28.78 -8.51
CA SER A 243 -12.56 -30.13 -8.49
C SER A 243 -11.66 -31.07 -7.70
N GLY A 244 -12.28 -31.92 -6.95
CA GLY A 244 -11.76 -32.68 -5.83
C GLY A 244 -10.76 -33.77 -6.18
N GLY A 245 -10.02 -34.16 -5.18
CA GLY A 245 -9.17 -35.33 -5.15
C GLY A 245 -8.53 -35.45 -3.76
N ASN A 246 -9.04 -36.41 -3.04
CA ASN A 246 -8.68 -36.78 -1.67
C ASN A 246 -7.28 -37.42 -1.63
N THR A 247 -6.39 -36.93 -0.78
CA THR A 247 -5.34 -37.80 -0.16
C THR A 247 -4.93 -37.25 1.20
N SER A 248 -4.97 -38.12 2.17
CA SER A 248 -4.68 -37.95 3.58
C SER A 248 -3.25 -37.58 3.86
N GLY A 249 -3.06 -36.54 4.67
CA GLY A 249 -1.85 -36.20 5.38
C GLY A 249 -2.18 -35.11 6.36
N GLY A 250 -2.24 -35.44 7.65
CA GLY A 250 -2.69 -34.52 8.69
C GLY A 250 -1.87 -33.23 8.72
N ASN A 251 -2.51 -32.16 8.32
CA ASN A 251 -2.09 -30.81 8.58
C ASN A 251 -3.34 -30.04 9.02
N SER A 252 -3.39 -29.60 10.24
CA SER A 252 -4.48 -28.79 10.74
C SER A 252 -4.51 -27.50 9.94
N THR A 253 -5.44 -27.42 8.99
CA THR A 253 -5.68 -26.23 8.21
C THR A 253 -6.20 -25.14 9.15
N TRP A 254 -5.42 -24.11 9.36
CA TRP A 254 -5.86 -22.87 9.98
C TRP A 254 -6.92 -22.23 9.05
N ASN A 255 -8.17 -22.26 9.47
CA ASN A 255 -9.29 -21.75 8.68
C ASN A 255 -9.50 -20.24 8.81
N GLY A 256 -8.56 -19.55 9.45
CA GLY A 256 -8.68 -18.14 9.78
C GLY A 256 -9.54 -17.90 11.03
N LEU A 257 -9.41 -16.72 11.61
CA LEU A 257 -10.12 -16.25 12.79
C LEU A 257 -10.70 -14.87 12.51
N THR A 258 -11.95 -14.64 12.89
CA THR A 258 -12.55 -13.30 12.90
C THR A 258 -12.87 -12.90 14.33
N VAL A 259 -12.41 -11.73 14.75
CA VAL A 259 -12.63 -11.16 16.08
C VAL A 259 -13.36 -9.83 15.94
N GLN A 260 -14.49 -9.67 16.62
CA GLN A 260 -15.24 -8.42 16.64
C GLN A 260 -14.50 -7.40 17.51
N CYS A 261 -14.32 -6.17 17.02
CA CYS A 261 -13.58 -5.16 17.74
C CYS A 261 -14.27 -4.72 19.03
N GLU A 262 -15.62 -4.71 19.06
CA GLU A 262 -16.40 -4.41 20.26
C GLU A 262 -16.24 -5.45 21.39
N ASP A 263 -15.75 -6.65 21.07
CA ASP A 263 -15.45 -7.69 22.06
C ASP A 263 -14.03 -7.60 22.61
N MET A 264 -13.21 -6.73 22.03
CA MET A 264 -11.83 -6.51 22.49
C MET A 264 -11.80 -5.58 23.71
N LYS A 265 -10.71 -5.61 24.44
CA LYS A 265 -10.44 -4.69 25.56
C LYS A 265 -10.13 -3.31 25.01
N LEU A 266 -10.92 -2.30 25.40
CA LEU A 266 -10.67 -0.92 25.05
C LEU A 266 -9.52 -0.32 25.87
N GLY A 267 -8.79 0.61 25.26
CA GLY A 267 -7.71 1.37 25.86
C GLY A 267 -7.65 2.79 25.30
N GLY A 268 -6.90 3.66 25.98
CA GLY A 268 -6.82 5.07 25.62
C GLY A 268 -7.90 5.92 26.28
N PRO A 269 -7.84 7.26 26.07
CA PRO A 269 -8.70 8.19 26.78
C PRO A 269 -10.14 8.24 26.28
N TYR A 270 -10.39 7.92 24.99
CA TYR A 270 -11.68 8.21 24.36
C TYR A 270 -12.29 7.02 23.61
N ALA A 271 -11.56 5.90 23.43
CA ALA A 271 -12.08 4.73 22.71
C ALA A 271 -13.43 4.28 23.24
N GLY A 272 -14.40 4.05 22.37
CA GLY A 272 -15.76 3.68 22.73
C GLY A 272 -16.42 2.74 21.75
N LYS A 273 -17.42 1.96 22.25
CA LYS A 273 -18.25 1.11 21.40
C LYS A 273 -19.24 1.97 20.62
N ILE A 274 -19.49 1.58 19.37
CA ILE A 274 -20.45 2.21 18.47
C ILE A 274 -21.42 1.18 17.90
N SER A 275 -22.59 1.64 17.45
CA SER A 275 -23.59 0.80 16.75
C SER A 275 -23.91 1.32 15.34
N SER A 276 -23.27 2.38 14.90
CA SER A 276 -23.40 2.92 13.54
C SER A 276 -22.03 3.45 13.10
N PRO A 277 -21.59 3.19 11.86
CA PRO A 277 -22.29 2.51 10.75
C PRO A 277 -22.33 0.98 10.88
N PHE A 278 -21.75 0.41 11.91
CA PHE A 278 -21.75 -1.01 12.30
C PHE A 278 -21.57 -1.12 13.82
N ASN A 279 -21.83 -2.28 14.39
CA ASN A 279 -21.37 -2.56 15.74
C ASN A 279 -19.84 -2.68 15.72
N GLY A 280 -19.16 -1.89 16.55
CA GLY A 280 -17.71 -1.85 16.53
C GLY A 280 -17.14 -0.88 17.56
N VAL A 281 -15.96 -0.36 17.27
CA VAL A 281 -15.24 0.59 18.14
C VAL A 281 -14.89 1.86 17.38
N ALA A 282 -15.10 3.01 18.02
CA ALA A 282 -14.56 4.29 17.58
C ALA A 282 -13.27 4.61 18.35
N LEU A 283 -12.27 5.04 17.61
CA LEU A 283 -11.00 5.53 18.09
C LEU A 283 -10.93 7.02 17.74
N TYR A 284 -11.12 7.87 18.77
CA TYR A 284 -11.31 9.31 18.61
C TYR A 284 -10.01 10.12 18.70
N GLY A 285 -8.92 9.51 19.11
CA GLY A 285 -7.67 10.23 19.27
C GLY A 285 -6.47 9.35 19.47
N ASN A 286 -5.29 9.97 19.53
CA ASN A 286 -4.05 9.26 19.75
C ASN A 286 -4.06 8.46 21.06
N ASN A 287 -3.58 7.23 20.99
CA ASN A 287 -3.56 6.19 22.02
C ASN A 287 -4.90 5.48 22.26
N ASP A 288 -5.98 5.88 21.62
CA ASP A 288 -7.19 5.08 21.62
C ASP A 288 -6.94 3.75 20.93
N SER A 289 -7.42 2.67 21.52
CA SER A 289 -7.10 1.32 21.06
C SER A 289 -8.15 0.29 21.46
N CYS A 290 -8.12 -0.85 20.80
CA CYS A 290 -8.67 -2.09 21.31
C CYS A 290 -7.65 -3.23 21.14
N SER A 291 -7.67 -4.21 22.03
CA SER A 291 -6.72 -5.31 22.02
C SER A 291 -7.28 -6.61 22.59
N TYR A 292 -6.68 -7.73 22.19
CA TYR A 292 -6.94 -9.03 22.76
C TYR A 292 -5.69 -9.91 22.66
N THR A 293 -5.68 -11.05 23.34
CA THR A 293 -4.57 -11.99 23.26
C THR A 293 -4.92 -13.13 22.31
N GLN A 294 -4.07 -13.35 21.31
CA GLN A 294 -4.15 -14.45 20.37
C GLN A 294 -3.04 -15.46 20.61
N ASN A 295 -3.40 -16.74 20.63
CA ASN A 295 -2.42 -17.83 20.61
C ASN A 295 -2.13 -18.22 19.16
N PHE A 296 -0.89 -17.99 18.71
CA PHE A 296 -0.46 -18.27 17.36
C PHE A 296 0.35 -19.56 17.28
N GLY A 297 -0.12 -20.51 16.47
CA GLY A 297 0.61 -21.73 16.12
C GLY A 297 1.61 -21.56 14.97
N TYR A 298 1.47 -20.48 14.17
CA TYR A 298 2.35 -20.12 13.05
C TYR A 298 2.81 -18.68 13.22
N GLY A 299 3.97 -18.35 12.66
CA GLY A 299 4.63 -17.06 12.84
C GLY A 299 4.35 -16.04 11.74
N THR A 300 3.44 -16.34 10.79
CA THR A 300 3.10 -15.43 9.67
C THR A 300 1.63 -15.56 9.33
N HIS A 301 0.93 -14.42 9.27
CA HIS A 301 -0.49 -14.33 8.93
C HIS A 301 -0.81 -13.05 8.16
N ASP A 302 -1.92 -13.07 7.44
CA ASP A 302 -2.56 -11.88 6.88
C ASP A 302 -3.57 -11.32 7.89
N PHE A 303 -3.56 -10.01 8.09
CA PHE A 303 -4.48 -9.32 8.99
C PHE A 303 -5.38 -8.40 8.15
N THR A 304 -6.68 -8.66 8.15
CA THR A 304 -7.69 -7.86 7.47
C THR A 304 -8.58 -7.18 8.49
N LEU A 305 -8.60 -5.85 8.50
CA LEU A 305 -9.47 -5.06 9.36
C LEU A 305 -10.55 -4.39 8.50
N ARG A 306 -11.81 -4.56 8.90
CA ARG A 306 -12.93 -3.79 8.34
C ARG A 306 -13.16 -2.54 9.16
N GLY A 307 -13.24 -1.38 8.49
CA GLY A 307 -13.44 -0.11 9.17
C GLY A 307 -13.76 1.02 8.19
N CYS A 308 -13.83 2.22 8.72
CA CYS A 308 -13.99 3.45 7.93
C CYS A 308 -13.49 4.66 8.74
N SER A 309 -13.38 5.80 8.07
CA SER A 309 -13.26 7.12 8.70
C SER A 309 -14.65 7.65 9.06
N ASN A 310 -14.75 8.55 10.04
CA ASN A 310 -15.99 9.27 10.32
C ASN A 310 -16.36 10.31 9.25
N ASN A 311 -15.44 10.61 8.33
CA ASN A 311 -15.64 11.62 7.28
C ASN A 311 -14.80 11.30 6.03
N SER A 312 -14.59 12.28 5.15
CA SER A 312 -13.81 12.12 3.91
C SER A 312 -12.29 12.18 4.12
N LYS A 313 -11.82 12.39 5.35
CA LYS A 313 -10.38 12.34 5.69
C LYS A 313 -9.96 10.91 5.95
N MET A 314 -8.67 10.66 5.78
CA MET A 314 -8.11 9.32 5.94
C MET A 314 -7.87 8.99 7.42
N ALA A 315 -8.61 8.01 7.92
CA ALA A 315 -8.31 7.40 9.21
C ALA A 315 -7.17 6.37 9.08
N ARG A 316 -6.30 6.32 10.10
CA ARG A 316 -5.15 5.43 10.17
C ARG A 316 -5.18 4.66 11.49
N VAL A 317 -5.18 3.34 11.39
CA VAL A 317 -5.17 2.46 12.56
C VAL A 317 -3.96 1.54 12.49
N ASP A 318 -3.08 1.62 13.45
CA ASP A 318 -1.86 0.83 13.52
C ASP A 318 -2.14 -0.56 14.10
N LEU A 319 -1.55 -1.58 13.47
CA LEU A 319 -1.50 -2.94 13.98
C LEU A 319 -0.23 -3.17 14.78
N TYR A 320 -0.37 -3.61 16.01
CA TYR A 320 0.71 -4.14 16.85
C TYR A 320 0.45 -5.61 17.14
N VAL A 321 1.50 -6.43 17.07
CA VAL A 321 1.47 -7.83 17.50
C VAL A 321 2.69 -8.08 18.38
N GLY A 322 2.46 -8.54 19.60
CA GLY A 322 3.53 -8.75 20.57
C GLY A 322 4.28 -7.47 20.92
N GLY A 323 3.61 -6.34 20.97
CA GLY A 323 4.18 -5.03 21.29
C GLY A 323 4.96 -4.36 20.14
N GLN A 324 5.02 -4.98 18.96
CA GLN A 324 5.72 -4.44 17.79
C GLN A 324 4.73 -3.99 16.72
N LYS A 325 4.93 -2.79 16.18
CA LYS A 325 4.14 -2.30 15.03
C LYS A 325 4.41 -3.17 13.81
N LYS A 326 3.34 -3.62 13.16
CA LYS A 326 3.37 -4.51 11.99
C LYS A 326 2.86 -3.86 10.72
N GLY A 327 2.18 -2.74 10.83
CA GLY A 327 1.65 -1.97 9.71
C GLY A 327 0.55 -1.03 10.13
N THR A 328 -0.09 -0.42 9.14
CA THR A 328 -1.19 0.54 9.33
C THR A 328 -2.33 0.19 8.38
N PHE A 329 -3.55 0.19 8.88
CA PHE A 329 -4.78 0.11 8.09
C PHE A 329 -5.22 1.53 7.75
N TYR A 330 -5.73 1.74 6.52
CA TYR A 330 -6.09 3.05 5.99
C TYR A 330 -7.52 3.07 5.47
N TYR A 331 -8.29 4.09 5.86
CA TYR A 331 -9.68 4.26 5.47
C TYR A 331 -9.93 5.69 5.00
N GLY A 332 -10.01 5.87 3.67
CA GLY A 332 -10.11 7.19 3.03
C GLY A 332 -11.52 7.78 2.96
N GLY A 333 -12.50 7.24 3.69
CA GLY A 333 -13.88 7.72 3.66
C GLY A 333 -14.78 7.04 4.67
N SER A 334 -16.03 7.49 4.73
CA SER A 334 -17.04 7.03 5.71
C SER A 334 -17.74 5.73 5.32
N TYR A 335 -17.44 5.15 4.18
CA TYR A 335 -17.99 3.86 3.79
C TYR A 335 -17.12 2.72 4.33
N PRO A 336 -17.69 1.74 5.06
CA PRO A 336 -16.95 0.61 5.58
C PRO A 336 -16.28 -0.20 4.47
N ALA A 337 -14.99 -0.48 4.66
CA ALA A 337 -14.18 -1.25 3.72
C ALA A 337 -13.19 -2.15 4.47
N GLU A 338 -12.73 -3.22 3.84
CA GLU A 338 -11.66 -4.07 4.35
C GLU A 338 -10.31 -3.61 3.85
N TYR A 339 -9.32 -3.63 4.75
CA TYR A 339 -7.92 -3.39 4.44
C TYR A 339 -7.08 -4.55 4.98
N THR A 340 -6.19 -5.10 4.16
CA THR A 340 -5.35 -6.25 4.54
C THR A 340 -3.87 -5.87 4.58
N ILE A 341 -3.23 -6.17 5.72
CA ILE A 341 -1.78 -6.18 5.86
C ILE A 341 -1.33 -7.64 5.69
N LYS A 342 -0.60 -7.92 4.61
CA LYS A 342 -0.21 -9.28 4.23
C LYS A 342 1.13 -9.70 4.82
N ASN A 343 1.31 -11.02 5.01
CA ASN A 343 2.57 -11.64 5.39
C ASN A 343 3.18 -11.03 6.66
N VAL A 344 2.35 -10.73 7.64
CA VAL A 344 2.81 -10.19 8.94
C VAL A 344 3.52 -11.26 9.71
N THR A 345 4.82 -11.09 9.96
CA THR A 345 5.61 -11.97 10.83
C THR A 345 5.50 -11.55 12.29
N HIS A 346 5.33 -12.51 13.18
CA HIS A 346 5.19 -12.27 14.62
C HIS A 346 5.66 -13.49 15.44
N GLY A 347 5.66 -13.36 16.77
CA GLY A 347 5.99 -14.46 17.68
C GLY A 347 4.92 -15.55 17.71
N LEU A 348 5.33 -16.74 18.15
CA LEU A 348 4.44 -17.87 18.41
C LEU A 348 3.84 -17.75 19.82
N GLY A 349 2.81 -18.57 20.10
CA GLY A 349 2.14 -18.60 21.39
C GLY A 349 1.28 -17.36 21.63
N ASN A 350 1.06 -17.01 22.89
CA ASN A 350 0.21 -15.89 23.27
C ASN A 350 0.87 -14.55 22.93
N GLN A 351 0.27 -13.81 22.00
CA GLN A 351 0.67 -12.48 21.58
C GLN A 351 -0.50 -11.51 21.77
N GLU A 352 -0.22 -10.32 22.30
CA GLU A 352 -1.21 -9.25 22.23
C GLU A 352 -1.36 -8.78 20.77
N VAL A 353 -2.58 -8.74 20.29
CA VAL A 353 -2.98 -8.09 19.05
C VAL A 353 -3.69 -6.80 19.41
N LYS A 354 -3.13 -5.66 18.99
CA LYS A 354 -3.62 -4.33 19.35
C LYS A 354 -3.82 -3.47 18.11
N LEU A 355 -4.97 -2.84 18.04
CA LEU A 355 -5.35 -1.85 17.05
C LEU A 355 -5.34 -0.48 17.75
N VAL A 356 -4.56 0.48 17.26
CA VAL A 356 -4.33 1.74 17.97
C VAL A 356 -4.17 2.90 17.00
N VAL A 357 -4.72 4.06 17.34
CA VAL A 357 -4.46 5.31 16.64
C VAL A 357 -3.23 5.99 17.24
N THR A 358 -2.27 6.37 16.39
CA THR A 358 -1.03 7.05 16.80
C THR A 358 -0.73 8.31 16.00
N SER A 359 -1.51 8.60 14.96
CA SER A 359 -1.26 9.68 14.00
C SER A 359 -2.51 10.54 13.75
N ASP A 360 -3.41 10.59 14.72
CA ASP A 360 -4.55 11.51 14.66
C ASP A 360 -4.08 12.96 14.69
N ASP A 361 -4.63 13.75 13.77
CA ASP A 361 -4.39 15.20 13.65
C ASP A 361 -5.60 16.03 14.08
N GLY A 362 -6.60 15.39 14.67
CA GLY A 362 -7.84 16.03 15.13
C GLY A 362 -8.87 16.30 14.02
N THR A 363 -8.63 15.79 12.81
CA THR A 363 -9.55 16.02 11.66
C THR A 363 -10.35 14.78 11.25
N TRP A 364 -10.10 13.63 11.84
CA TRP A 364 -10.77 12.36 11.56
C TRP A 364 -10.84 11.47 12.80
N ASP A 365 -11.80 10.56 12.82
CA ASP A 365 -11.88 9.45 13.77
C ASP A 365 -11.87 8.12 12.99
N GLY A 366 -11.29 7.09 13.59
CA GLY A 366 -11.28 5.74 13.02
C GLY A 366 -12.41 4.89 13.61
N TYR A 367 -13.28 4.33 12.77
CA TYR A 367 -14.29 3.37 13.16
C TYR A 367 -13.89 1.98 12.68
N ILE A 368 -13.82 1.00 13.55
CA ILE A 368 -13.37 -0.37 13.25
C ILE A 368 -14.38 -1.40 13.71
N ASP A 369 -14.66 -2.35 12.83
CA ASP A 369 -15.71 -3.37 12.94
C ASP A 369 -15.13 -4.71 13.43
N TYR A 370 -14.44 -5.43 12.56
CA TYR A 370 -13.82 -6.72 12.89
C TYR A 370 -12.44 -6.88 12.28
N LEU A 371 -11.64 -7.73 12.92
CA LEU A 371 -10.33 -8.16 12.46
C LEU A 371 -10.38 -9.64 12.05
N THR A 372 -9.98 -9.94 10.82
CA THR A 372 -9.80 -11.31 10.33
C THR A 372 -8.30 -11.62 10.21
N ILE A 373 -7.89 -12.79 10.70
CA ILE A 373 -6.51 -13.29 10.62
C ILE A 373 -6.52 -14.59 9.80
N LYS A 374 -5.70 -14.69 8.77
CA LYS A 374 -5.59 -15.87 7.88
C LYS A 374 -4.16 -16.28 7.65
#